data_8982348c460dc403434682eea044cae8
#
_entry.id   8982348c460dc403434682eea044cae8
#
_cell.length_a   1.000
_cell.length_b   1.000
_cell.length_c   1.000
_cell.angle_alpha   90.00
_cell.angle_beta   90.00
_cell.angle_gamma   90.00
#
_symmetry.space_group_name_H-M   'P 1'
#
loop_
_entity.id
_entity.type
_entity.pdbx_description
1 polymer ?
#
loop_
_entity_poly.entity_id
_entity_poly.type
_entity_poly.pdbx_seq_one_letter_code
_entity_poly.pdbx_strand_id
1 'polypeptide(L)'
;GDGNGPAADFLDPRPRDFTLGTFKFRTTQSGELPRDEDLFRTISRGLSGTAMQAFDSDLIKNGLSENERWAVIDYIKTFAIEFDDPELDPVKNDLVVALPSERPAYSEALVAKGKEVFEHAKCWECHGKLGRGDGQKSFDRTDDWGFPIRIRNVTHPWKIKAGSEAEDIYMRFSTGINGTPMPSFADALSEQERWALANFIKSLQHQLTNHQVLRALEIEGKISQDPGEANWLAA
;
A
#
# COMPACT_ATOMS: atom_id res chain seq x y z
N GLY A 1 -7.20 -9.13 19.98
CA GLY A 1 -6.75 -9.03 18.58
C GLY A 1 -7.80 -8.48 17.62
N ASP A 2 -8.99 -8.10 18.13
CA ASP A 2 -10.16 -7.63 17.37
C ASP A 2 -10.07 -6.16 16.87
N GLY A 3 -8.97 -5.46 17.14
CA GLY A 3 -8.77 -4.08 16.71
C GLY A 3 -9.54 -3.02 17.52
N ASN A 4 -10.29 -3.39 18.56
CA ASN A 4 -11.15 -2.50 19.34
C ASN A 4 -10.49 -1.98 20.63
N GLY A 5 -9.18 -1.77 20.62
CA GLY A 5 -8.48 -1.13 21.74
C GLY A 5 -8.96 0.31 21.99
N PRO A 6 -8.66 0.91 23.16
CA PRO A 6 -9.17 2.23 23.57
C PRO A 6 -8.87 3.36 22.59
N ALA A 7 -7.82 3.24 21.78
CA ALA A 7 -7.45 4.23 20.77
C ALA A 7 -8.12 4.02 19.41
N ALA A 8 -8.86 2.93 19.20
CA ALA A 8 -9.34 2.51 17.88
C ALA A 8 -10.22 3.56 17.21
N ASP A 9 -11.08 4.24 17.95
CA ASP A 9 -12.00 5.25 17.42
C ASP A 9 -11.30 6.56 17.02
N PHE A 10 -10.07 6.76 17.47
CA PHE A 10 -9.26 7.95 17.18
C PHE A 10 -8.25 7.71 16.05
N LEU A 11 -8.20 6.49 15.48
CA LEU A 11 -7.25 6.11 14.45
C LEU A 11 -7.92 5.98 13.09
N ASP A 12 -7.32 6.60 12.06
CA ASP A 12 -7.72 6.45 10.65
C ASP A 12 -6.51 6.04 9.80
N PRO A 13 -6.48 4.82 9.27
CA PRO A 13 -7.47 3.74 9.43
C PRO A 13 -7.46 3.14 10.86
N ARG A 14 -8.57 2.55 11.23
CA ARG A 14 -8.68 1.77 12.48
C ARG A 14 -7.66 0.63 12.52
N PRO A 15 -7.27 0.17 13.72
CA PRO A 15 -6.46 -1.03 13.87
C PRO A 15 -7.10 -2.23 13.17
N ARG A 16 -6.25 -3.15 12.69
CA ARG A 16 -6.73 -4.37 12.04
C ARG A 16 -7.32 -5.34 13.08
N ASP A 17 -8.45 -5.92 12.73
CA ASP A 17 -8.97 -7.11 13.39
C ASP A 17 -8.17 -8.33 12.87
N PHE A 18 -7.43 -8.97 13.75
CA PHE A 18 -6.64 -10.15 13.44
C PHE A 18 -7.44 -11.46 13.60
N THR A 19 -8.59 -11.41 14.28
CA THR A 19 -9.37 -12.61 14.60
C THR A 19 -10.06 -13.23 13.38
N LEU A 20 -10.09 -12.51 12.27
CA LEU A 20 -10.71 -12.95 11.02
C LEU A 20 -9.70 -13.47 9.98
N GLY A 21 -8.44 -13.63 10.33
CA GLY A 21 -7.41 -14.10 9.39
C GLY A 21 -7.19 -13.21 8.16
N THR A 22 -7.84 -12.04 8.11
CA THR A 22 -7.82 -11.17 6.92
C THR A 22 -6.75 -10.09 7.03
N PHE A 23 -5.73 -10.19 6.19
CA PHE A 23 -4.60 -9.26 6.16
C PHE A 23 -4.52 -8.53 4.80
N LYS A 24 -4.33 -7.20 4.85
CA LYS A 24 -4.34 -6.33 3.66
C LYS A 24 -3.13 -6.52 2.76
N PHE A 25 -1.94 -6.68 3.35
CA PHE A 25 -0.66 -6.65 2.63
C PHE A 25 0.03 -7.99 2.74
N ARG A 26 0.07 -8.68 1.62
CA ARG A 26 0.59 -10.03 1.51
C ARG A 26 1.15 -10.28 0.11
N THR A 27 1.87 -11.39 -0.03
CA THR A 27 2.39 -11.91 -1.29
C THR A 27 1.71 -13.22 -1.69
N THR A 28 0.50 -13.45 -1.21
CA THR A 28 -0.34 -14.61 -1.53
C THR A 28 -1.53 -14.19 -2.39
N GLN A 29 -2.20 -15.12 -3.03
CA GLN A 29 -3.38 -14.85 -3.86
C GLN A 29 -4.50 -14.17 -3.08
N SER A 30 -5.44 -13.56 -3.79
CA SER A 30 -6.55 -12.83 -3.18
C SER A 30 -7.41 -13.77 -2.33
N GLY A 31 -7.71 -13.35 -1.11
CA GLY A 31 -8.46 -14.15 -0.14
C GLY A 31 -7.59 -14.95 0.83
N GLU A 32 -6.36 -15.27 0.45
CA GLU A 32 -5.49 -16.17 1.20
C GLU A 32 -4.85 -15.52 2.42
N LEU A 33 -4.36 -16.36 3.35
CA LEU A 33 -3.55 -15.95 4.49
C LEU A 33 -2.23 -15.32 4.03
N PRO A 34 -1.65 -14.40 4.79
CA PRO A 34 -0.30 -13.90 4.54
C PRO A 34 0.73 -14.96 4.88
N ARG A 35 1.91 -14.87 4.27
CA ARG A 35 3.09 -15.56 4.75
C ARG A 35 3.66 -14.85 5.98
N ASP A 36 4.45 -15.57 6.76
CA ASP A 36 5.13 -15.00 7.93
C ASP A 36 6.04 -13.82 7.55
N GLU A 37 6.70 -13.89 6.37
CA GLU A 37 7.53 -12.80 5.85
C GLU A 37 6.72 -11.53 5.51
N ASP A 38 5.45 -11.66 5.13
CA ASP A 38 4.56 -10.52 4.87
C ASP A 38 4.23 -9.78 6.17
N LEU A 39 3.96 -10.53 7.24
CA LEU A 39 3.75 -10.00 8.58
C LEU A 39 5.04 -9.37 9.12
N PHE A 40 6.17 -10.06 8.98
CA PHE A 40 7.48 -9.58 9.40
C PHE A 40 7.83 -8.25 8.71
N ARG A 41 7.65 -8.17 7.39
CA ARG A 41 7.85 -6.94 6.63
C ARG A 41 6.98 -5.79 7.12
N THR A 42 5.71 -6.09 7.41
CA THR A 42 4.75 -5.07 7.88
C THR A 42 5.13 -4.56 9.27
N ILE A 43 5.51 -5.43 10.20
CA ILE A 43 5.95 -5.05 11.55
C ILE A 43 7.26 -4.27 11.47
N SER A 44 8.22 -4.76 10.68
CA SER A 44 9.54 -4.13 10.56
C SER A 44 9.45 -2.71 10.00
N ARG A 45 8.70 -2.51 8.92
CA ARG A 45 8.66 -1.23 8.18
C ARG A 45 7.52 -0.31 8.58
N GLY A 46 6.53 -0.84 9.32
CA GLY A 46 5.29 -0.14 9.57
C GLY A 46 4.46 0.07 8.29
N LEU A 47 3.44 0.91 8.38
CA LEU A 47 2.55 1.24 7.27
C LEU A 47 2.50 2.76 7.08
N SER A 48 3.17 3.23 6.06
CA SER A 48 3.27 4.65 5.72
C SER A 48 1.90 5.33 5.68
N GLY A 49 1.79 6.49 6.29
CA GLY A 49 0.55 7.26 6.35
C GLY A 49 -0.53 6.66 7.25
N THR A 50 -0.13 5.88 8.25
CA THR A 50 -1.00 5.34 9.32
C THR A 50 -0.31 5.48 10.67
N ALA A 51 -1.03 5.16 11.76
CA ALA A 51 -0.46 5.09 13.10
C ALA A 51 0.46 3.87 13.33
N MET A 52 0.52 2.92 12.39
CA MET A 52 1.41 1.76 12.47
C MET A 52 2.86 2.18 12.12
N GLN A 53 3.64 2.48 13.14
CA GLN A 53 5.06 2.82 12.98
C GLN A 53 5.90 1.58 12.63
N ALA A 54 7.14 1.80 12.18
CA ALA A 54 8.15 0.75 12.09
C ALA A 54 8.54 0.28 13.50
N PHE A 55 8.82 -1.03 13.65
CA PHE A 55 9.29 -1.60 14.91
C PHE A 55 10.69 -2.20 14.80
N ASP A 56 11.36 -2.07 13.67
CA ASP A 56 12.73 -2.52 13.48
C ASP A 56 13.71 -1.66 14.28
N SER A 57 14.54 -2.29 15.15
CA SER A 57 15.56 -1.61 15.95
C SER A 57 16.64 -0.91 15.11
N ASP A 58 16.84 -1.34 13.86
CA ASP A 58 17.76 -0.69 12.93
C ASP A 58 17.16 0.59 12.32
N LEU A 59 15.84 0.73 12.36
CA LEU A 59 15.13 1.88 11.80
C LEU A 59 14.71 2.91 12.87
N ILE A 60 14.39 2.45 14.09
CA ILE A 60 13.91 3.33 15.16
C ILE A 60 14.59 3.03 16.49
N LYS A 61 14.82 4.07 17.27
CA LYS A 61 15.30 3.95 18.64
C LYS A 61 14.26 3.19 19.50
N ASN A 62 14.72 2.22 20.26
CA ASN A 62 13.87 1.30 21.06
C ASN A 62 12.91 0.44 20.22
N GLY A 63 13.27 0.15 18.98
CA GLY A 63 12.60 -0.85 18.16
C GLY A 63 12.84 -2.27 18.69
N LEU A 64 12.15 -3.20 18.07
CA LEU A 64 12.26 -4.63 18.38
C LEU A 64 13.41 -5.26 17.59
N SER A 65 14.15 -6.15 18.24
CA SER A 65 15.09 -7.04 17.57
C SER A 65 14.38 -7.96 16.59
N GLU A 66 15.14 -8.60 15.72
CA GLU A 66 14.57 -9.55 14.76
C GLU A 66 13.78 -10.68 15.45
N ASN A 67 14.36 -11.28 16.51
CA ASN A 67 13.70 -12.36 17.26
C ASN A 67 12.41 -11.90 17.93
N GLU A 68 12.37 -10.69 18.47
CA GLU A 68 11.16 -10.15 19.07
C GLU A 68 10.06 -9.90 18.01
N ARG A 69 10.43 -9.45 16.82
CA ARG A 69 9.47 -9.31 15.71
C ARG A 69 8.88 -10.65 15.28
N TRP A 70 9.69 -11.71 15.21
CA TRP A 70 9.21 -13.07 14.95
C TRP A 70 8.27 -13.56 16.06
N ALA A 71 8.61 -13.34 17.32
CA ALA A 71 7.75 -13.71 18.45
C ALA A 71 6.39 -12.96 18.41
N VAL A 72 6.37 -11.69 17.95
CA VAL A 72 5.12 -10.95 17.76
C VAL A 72 4.27 -11.59 16.65
N ILE A 73 4.87 -12.10 15.57
CA ILE A 73 4.15 -12.80 14.50
C ILE A 73 3.51 -14.07 15.02
N ASP A 74 4.27 -14.90 15.74
CA ASP A 74 3.74 -16.11 16.35
C ASP A 74 2.54 -15.79 17.26
N TYR A 75 2.62 -14.71 18.03
CA TYR A 75 1.50 -14.27 18.86
C TYR A 75 0.30 -13.76 18.03
N ILE A 76 0.52 -13.00 16.96
CA ILE A 76 -0.57 -12.52 16.09
C ILE A 76 -1.32 -13.69 15.46
N LYS A 77 -0.62 -14.74 15.05
CA LYS A 77 -1.22 -15.93 14.44
C LYS A 77 -2.16 -16.66 15.42
N THR A 78 -1.97 -16.57 16.73
CA THR A 78 -2.88 -17.19 17.71
C THR A 78 -4.26 -16.54 17.78
N PHE A 79 -4.47 -15.39 17.14
CA PHE A 79 -5.78 -14.72 17.12
C PHE A 79 -6.75 -15.28 16.10
N ALA A 80 -6.26 -15.95 15.04
CA ALA A 80 -7.08 -16.48 13.96
C ALA A 80 -6.80 -17.99 13.79
N ILE A 81 -7.84 -18.77 13.96
CA ILE A 81 -7.76 -20.26 13.92
C ILE A 81 -7.30 -20.77 12.55
N GLU A 82 -7.49 -20.00 11.50
CA GLU A 82 -7.09 -20.30 10.14
C GLU A 82 -5.59 -20.57 10.00
N PHE A 83 -4.76 -19.97 10.87
CA PHE A 83 -3.32 -20.23 10.87
C PHE A 83 -2.95 -21.63 11.42
N ASP A 84 -3.83 -22.24 12.17
CA ASP A 84 -3.62 -23.60 12.72
C ASP A 84 -4.03 -24.69 11.70
N ASP A 85 -4.75 -24.33 10.64
CA ASP A 85 -5.18 -25.26 9.61
C ASP A 85 -4.11 -25.44 8.53
N PRO A 86 -3.46 -26.61 8.44
CA PRO A 86 -2.43 -26.88 7.44
C PRO A 86 -2.95 -26.90 6.00
N GLU A 87 -4.27 -27.03 5.78
CA GLU A 87 -4.88 -26.97 4.46
C GLU A 87 -5.02 -25.52 3.96
N LEU A 88 -4.93 -24.54 4.85
CA LEU A 88 -4.95 -23.12 4.51
C LEU A 88 -3.54 -22.50 4.39
N ASP A 89 -2.48 -23.30 4.46
CA ASP A 89 -1.10 -22.83 4.31
C ASP A 89 -0.83 -22.42 2.84
N PRO A 90 -0.65 -21.12 2.55
CA PRO A 90 -0.51 -20.67 1.17
C PRO A 90 0.79 -21.12 0.50
N VAL A 91 1.81 -21.47 1.29
CA VAL A 91 3.10 -21.96 0.76
C VAL A 91 2.93 -23.42 0.31
N LYS A 92 2.30 -24.24 1.11
CA LYS A 92 2.03 -25.65 0.76
C LYS A 92 1.11 -25.79 -0.43
N ASN A 93 0.17 -24.87 -0.59
CA ASN A 93 -0.84 -24.89 -1.64
C ASN A 93 -0.40 -24.16 -2.92
N ASP A 94 0.85 -23.72 -3.02
CA ASP A 94 1.40 -22.98 -4.18
C ASP A 94 0.60 -21.69 -4.51
N LEU A 95 0.12 -21.02 -3.48
CA LEU A 95 -0.68 -19.79 -3.60
C LEU A 95 0.16 -18.51 -3.44
N VAL A 96 1.47 -18.64 -3.41
CA VAL A 96 2.39 -17.51 -3.32
C VAL A 96 2.52 -16.83 -4.68
N VAL A 97 2.28 -15.53 -4.70
CA VAL A 97 2.47 -14.69 -5.89
C VAL A 97 3.93 -14.22 -5.93
N ALA A 98 4.70 -14.81 -6.81
CA ALA A 98 6.09 -14.39 -7.02
C ALA A 98 6.16 -13.12 -7.86
N LEU A 99 7.18 -12.29 -7.58
CA LEU A 99 7.56 -11.26 -8.54
C LEU A 99 8.26 -11.92 -9.74
N PRO A 100 7.89 -11.54 -10.97
CA PRO A 100 8.59 -12.01 -12.15
C PRO A 100 10.10 -11.70 -12.10
N SER A 101 10.90 -12.62 -12.59
CA SER A 101 12.36 -12.46 -12.64
C SER A 101 12.78 -11.35 -13.59
N GLU A 102 12.06 -11.20 -14.69
CA GLU A 102 12.29 -10.15 -15.67
C GLU A 102 11.39 -8.95 -15.37
N ARG A 103 12.02 -7.80 -15.18
CA ARG A 103 11.34 -6.54 -14.94
C ARG A 103 11.60 -5.61 -16.12
N PRO A 104 10.57 -5.08 -16.76
CA PRO A 104 10.79 -4.14 -17.84
C PRO A 104 11.44 -2.86 -17.30
N ALA A 105 12.47 -2.38 -18.00
CA ALA A 105 13.08 -1.11 -17.68
C ALA A 105 12.06 0.02 -17.84
N TYR A 106 12.15 1.03 -16.97
CA TYR A 106 11.32 2.23 -17.08
C TYR A 106 11.53 2.90 -18.45
N SER A 107 10.43 3.21 -19.12
CA SER A 107 10.44 3.95 -20.38
C SER A 107 9.14 4.73 -20.56
N GLU A 108 9.17 5.79 -21.35
CA GLU A 108 7.97 6.57 -21.69
C GLU A 108 6.90 5.72 -22.39
N ALA A 109 7.32 4.79 -23.23
CA ALA A 109 6.41 3.87 -23.90
C ALA A 109 5.70 2.94 -22.90
N LEU A 110 6.43 2.45 -21.89
CA LEU A 110 5.85 1.62 -20.84
C LEU A 110 4.87 2.43 -19.98
N VAL A 111 5.20 3.68 -19.66
CA VAL A 111 4.32 4.59 -18.92
C VAL A 111 3.05 4.90 -19.72
N ALA A 112 3.18 5.17 -21.02
CA ALA A 112 2.02 5.41 -21.91
C ALA A 112 1.10 4.18 -21.95
N LYS A 113 1.66 2.97 -22.08
CA LYS A 113 0.89 1.73 -22.01
C LYS A 113 0.19 1.57 -20.66
N GLY A 114 0.87 1.87 -19.56
CA GLY A 114 0.29 1.83 -18.21
C GLY A 114 -0.88 2.80 -18.05
N LYS A 115 -0.82 3.97 -18.66
CA LYS A 115 -1.94 4.92 -18.72
C LYS A 115 -3.14 4.35 -19.45
N GLU A 116 -2.94 3.69 -20.59
CA GLU A 116 -4.02 3.01 -21.33
C GLU A 116 -4.68 1.93 -20.45
N VAL A 117 -3.87 1.12 -19.76
CA VAL A 117 -4.37 0.11 -18.82
C VAL A 117 -5.17 0.75 -17.69
N PHE A 118 -4.67 1.84 -17.10
CA PHE A 118 -5.36 2.59 -16.04
C PHE A 118 -6.76 3.08 -16.48
N GLU A 119 -6.86 3.54 -17.72
CA GLU A 119 -8.11 4.00 -18.32
C GLU A 119 -9.03 2.83 -18.64
N HIS A 120 -8.53 1.78 -19.28
CA HIS A 120 -9.31 0.61 -19.69
C HIS A 120 -9.83 -0.20 -18.50
N ALA A 121 -9.00 -0.45 -17.49
CA ALA A 121 -9.37 -1.14 -16.25
C ALA A 121 -10.17 -0.24 -15.29
N LYS A 122 -10.49 0.99 -15.70
CA LYS A 122 -11.32 1.97 -14.97
C LYS A 122 -10.79 2.30 -13.56
N CYS A 123 -9.49 2.22 -13.34
CA CYS A 123 -8.86 2.56 -12.07
C CYS A 123 -9.19 4.01 -11.64
N TRP A 124 -9.35 4.89 -12.63
CA TRP A 124 -9.70 6.30 -12.43
C TRP A 124 -11.07 6.51 -11.77
N GLU A 125 -12.00 5.56 -11.87
CA GLU A 125 -13.31 5.70 -11.23
C GLU A 125 -13.19 5.84 -9.71
N CYS A 126 -12.22 5.17 -9.09
CA CYS A 126 -11.91 5.30 -7.67
C CYS A 126 -10.71 6.22 -7.42
N HIS A 127 -9.61 6.03 -8.15
CA HIS A 127 -8.37 6.77 -7.90
C HIS A 127 -8.33 8.17 -8.50
N GLY A 128 -9.33 8.56 -9.33
CA GLY A 128 -9.31 9.82 -10.07
C GLY A 128 -8.37 9.76 -11.28
N LYS A 129 -8.60 10.61 -12.27
CA LYS A 129 -7.81 10.63 -13.52
C LYS A 129 -6.33 10.94 -13.30
N LEU A 130 -6.01 11.64 -12.22
CA LEU A 130 -4.64 12.00 -11.82
C LEU A 130 -4.11 11.18 -10.65
N GLY A 131 -4.79 10.09 -10.26
CA GLY A 131 -4.38 9.23 -9.17
C GLY A 131 -4.50 9.86 -7.76
N ARG A 132 -5.31 10.92 -7.60
CA ARG A 132 -5.44 11.67 -6.33
C ARG A 132 -6.37 11.03 -5.31
N GLY A 133 -7.06 9.94 -5.67
CA GLY A 133 -8.07 9.30 -4.81
C GLY A 133 -9.42 10.04 -4.83
N ASP A 134 -9.65 10.87 -5.82
CA ASP A 134 -10.82 11.77 -5.99
C ASP A 134 -11.76 11.32 -7.12
N GLY A 135 -11.74 10.05 -7.48
CA GLY A 135 -12.65 9.50 -8.48
C GLY A 135 -14.10 9.48 -7.98
N GLN A 136 -15.06 9.42 -8.92
CA GLN A 136 -16.49 9.45 -8.58
C GLN A 136 -16.91 8.31 -7.64
N LYS A 137 -16.23 7.15 -7.72
CA LYS A 137 -16.47 5.99 -6.85
C LYS A 137 -15.62 6.00 -5.58
N SER A 138 -14.92 7.10 -5.25
CA SER A 138 -14.12 7.20 -4.03
C SER A 138 -14.93 7.53 -2.77
N PHE A 139 -16.14 8.05 -2.95
CA PHE A 139 -17.02 8.43 -1.87
C PHE A 139 -17.85 7.22 -1.39
N ASP A 140 -18.22 7.23 -0.12
CA ASP A 140 -19.10 6.20 0.50
C ASP A 140 -18.57 4.76 0.38
N ARG A 141 -17.24 4.60 0.42
CA ARG A 141 -16.61 3.28 0.44
C ARG A 141 -16.37 2.83 1.85
N THR A 142 -16.68 1.57 2.10
CA THR A 142 -16.38 0.88 3.36
C THR A 142 -15.46 -0.29 3.12
N ASP A 143 -14.75 -0.69 4.15
CA ASP A 143 -14.09 -1.99 4.20
C ASP A 143 -15.10 -3.10 4.57
N ASP A 144 -14.64 -4.35 4.58
CA ASP A 144 -15.51 -5.51 4.86
C ASP A 144 -16.04 -5.53 6.30
N TRP A 145 -15.50 -4.68 7.18
CA TRP A 145 -15.98 -4.48 8.56
C TRP A 145 -16.99 -3.34 8.67
N GLY A 146 -17.34 -2.69 7.54
CA GLY A 146 -18.28 -1.59 7.49
C GLY A 146 -17.68 -0.22 7.86
N PHE A 147 -16.37 -0.12 8.08
CA PHE A 147 -15.74 1.16 8.38
C PHE A 147 -15.45 1.96 7.11
N PRO A 148 -15.67 3.28 7.14
CA PRO A 148 -15.33 4.13 6.01
C PRO A 148 -13.85 4.03 5.64
N ILE A 149 -13.56 3.94 4.35
CA ILE A 149 -12.19 3.96 3.84
C ILE A 149 -12.02 5.11 2.85
N ARG A 150 -10.78 5.60 2.79
CA ARG A 150 -10.38 6.59 1.79
C ARG A 150 -9.54 5.93 0.71
N ILE A 151 -9.97 6.16 -0.53
CA ILE A 151 -9.17 5.72 -1.69
C ILE A 151 -7.82 6.44 -1.65
N ARG A 152 -6.75 5.65 -1.83
CA ARG A 152 -5.39 6.17 -1.72
C ARG A 152 -5.06 7.15 -2.84
N ASN A 153 -4.58 8.32 -2.45
CA ASN A 153 -3.86 9.20 -3.35
C ASN A 153 -2.51 8.54 -3.68
N VAL A 154 -2.37 8.00 -4.88
CA VAL A 154 -1.17 7.26 -5.31
C VAL A 154 -0.05 8.17 -5.80
N THR A 155 -0.29 9.48 -5.84
CA THR A 155 0.74 10.47 -6.19
C THR A 155 1.65 10.80 -5.00
N HIS A 156 1.31 10.36 -3.78
CA HIS A 156 2.07 10.58 -2.55
C HIS A 156 2.79 9.29 -2.12
N PRO A 157 4.04 9.02 -2.59
CA PRO A 157 4.75 7.76 -2.29
C PRO A 157 4.88 7.48 -0.79
N TRP A 158 5.10 8.53 0.03
CA TRP A 158 5.20 8.42 1.49
C TRP A 158 3.88 8.06 2.20
N LYS A 159 2.77 8.03 1.48
CA LYS A 159 1.46 7.59 1.99
C LYS A 159 1.03 6.24 1.43
N ILE A 160 1.78 5.65 0.52
CA ILE A 160 1.46 4.32 -0.02
C ILE A 160 1.90 3.27 0.99
N LYS A 161 0.91 2.54 1.49
CA LYS A 161 1.14 1.48 2.47
C LYS A 161 1.86 0.29 1.82
N ALA A 162 2.71 -0.37 2.58
CA ALA A 162 3.47 -1.55 2.15
C ALA A 162 4.46 -1.32 0.99
N GLY A 163 4.86 -0.07 0.77
CA GLY A 163 5.88 0.29 -0.21
C GLY A 163 5.32 0.99 -1.45
N SER A 164 6.16 1.81 -2.08
CA SER A 164 5.82 2.65 -3.23
C SER A 164 6.70 2.40 -4.46
N GLU A 165 7.58 1.39 -4.40
CA GLU A 165 8.36 1.00 -5.56
C GLU A 165 7.50 0.25 -6.59
N ALA A 166 7.97 0.15 -7.82
CA ALA A 166 7.20 -0.47 -8.90
C ALA A 166 6.80 -1.92 -8.58
N GLU A 167 7.68 -2.64 -7.89
CA GLU A 167 7.47 -4.00 -7.41
C GLU A 167 6.38 -4.08 -6.35
N ASP A 168 6.38 -3.13 -5.40
CA ASP A 168 5.36 -3.08 -4.36
C ASP A 168 3.98 -2.79 -4.96
N ILE A 169 3.93 -1.90 -5.95
CA ILE A 169 2.71 -1.53 -6.67
C ILE A 169 2.24 -2.69 -7.54
N TYR A 170 3.16 -3.34 -8.29
CA TYR A 170 2.86 -4.54 -9.06
C TYR A 170 2.23 -5.64 -8.19
N MET A 171 2.82 -5.88 -7.01
CA MET A 171 2.30 -6.86 -6.07
C MET A 171 0.86 -6.50 -5.63
N ARG A 172 0.55 -5.21 -5.41
CA ARG A 172 -0.82 -4.78 -5.05
C ARG A 172 -1.84 -5.06 -6.14
N PHE A 173 -1.47 -4.92 -7.41
CA PHE A 173 -2.35 -5.30 -8.51
C PHE A 173 -2.52 -6.81 -8.63
N SER A 174 -1.47 -7.56 -8.30
CA SER A 174 -1.48 -9.03 -8.40
C SER A 174 -2.22 -9.71 -7.25
N THR A 175 -2.17 -9.14 -6.04
CA THR A 175 -2.79 -9.75 -4.86
C THR A 175 -4.12 -9.09 -4.45
N GLY A 176 -4.37 -7.86 -4.90
CA GLY A 176 -5.42 -7.03 -4.31
C GLY A 176 -5.09 -6.62 -2.87
N ILE A 177 -6.06 -6.03 -2.20
CA ILE A 177 -5.95 -5.62 -0.79
C ILE A 177 -7.15 -6.20 -0.04
N ASN A 178 -6.98 -7.34 0.61
CA ASN A 178 -8.04 -8.04 1.33
C ASN A 178 -8.78 -7.15 2.33
N GLY A 179 -10.07 -7.35 2.44
CA GLY A 179 -10.93 -6.55 3.30
C GLY A 179 -11.19 -5.15 2.76
N THR A 180 -10.94 -4.89 1.47
CA THR A 180 -11.22 -3.60 0.83
C THR A 180 -11.76 -3.79 -0.59
N PRO A 181 -12.41 -2.76 -1.17
CA PRO A 181 -12.87 -2.81 -2.56
C PRO A 181 -11.77 -2.85 -3.64
N MET A 182 -10.47 -2.88 -3.28
CA MET A 182 -9.38 -2.99 -4.24
C MET A 182 -9.13 -4.47 -4.58
N PRO A 183 -9.61 -4.97 -5.73
CA PRO A 183 -9.50 -6.40 -6.09
C PRO A 183 -8.10 -6.76 -6.56
N SER A 184 -7.84 -8.06 -6.70
CA SER A 184 -6.76 -8.57 -7.54
C SER A 184 -7.09 -8.34 -9.02
N PHE A 185 -6.07 -8.03 -9.80
CA PHE A 185 -6.12 -7.94 -11.26
C PHE A 185 -5.27 -9.04 -11.93
N ALA A 186 -4.87 -10.07 -11.19
CA ALA A 186 -4.03 -11.13 -11.73
C ALA A 186 -4.68 -11.86 -12.91
N ASP A 187 -6.00 -12.08 -12.85
CA ASP A 187 -6.75 -12.76 -13.90
C ASP A 187 -7.21 -11.82 -15.04
N ALA A 188 -7.34 -10.52 -14.74
CA ALA A 188 -7.86 -9.54 -15.68
C ALA A 188 -6.77 -8.83 -16.49
N LEU A 189 -5.55 -8.75 -15.96
CA LEU A 189 -4.43 -8.07 -16.58
C LEU A 189 -3.23 -9.02 -16.69
N SER A 190 -2.63 -9.04 -17.88
CA SER A 190 -1.38 -9.75 -18.10
C SER A 190 -0.26 -9.18 -17.21
N GLU A 191 0.80 -9.96 -17.04
CA GLU A 191 1.99 -9.56 -16.29
C GLU A 191 2.58 -8.24 -16.83
N GLN A 192 2.67 -8.12 -18.15
CA GLN A 192 3.19 -6.92 -18.81
C GLN A 192 2.30 -5.70 -18.57
N GLU A 193 0.99 -5.86 -18.57
CA GLU A 193 0.05 -4.77 -18.28
C GLU A 193 0.15 -4.32 -16.82
N ARG A 194 0.31 -5.25 -15.87
CA ARG A 194 0.52 -4.90 -14.47
C ARG A 194 1.84 -4.16 -14.25
N TRP A 195 2.92 -4.54 -14.94
CA TRP A 195 4.18 -3.79 -14.92
C TRP A 195 4.06 -2.40 -15.54
N ALA A 196 3.37 -2.29 -16.67
CA ALA A 196 3.11 -1.00 -17.30
C ALA A 196 2.31 -0.08 -16.38
N LEU A 197 1.26 -0.61 -15.76
CA LEU A 197 0.44 0.12 -14.78
C LEU A 197 1.26 0.56 -13.56
N ALA A 198 2.14 -0.30 -13.02
CA ALA A 198 3.02 0.04 -11.91
C ALA A 198 3.96 1.20 -12.26
N ASN A 199 4.54 1.18 -13.47
CA ASN A 199 5.40 2.26 -13.96
C ASN A 199 4.63 3.57 -14.22
N PHE A 200 3.39 3.49 -14.69
CA PHE A 200 2.52 4.66 -14.78
C PHE A 200 2.26 5.28 -13.40
N ILE A 201 1.90 4.50 -12.39
CA ILE A 201 1.73 5.01 -11.03
C ILE A 201 3.02 5.63 -10.49
N LYS A 202 4.18 5.01 -10.74
CA LYS A 202 5.49 5.60 -10.39
C LYS A 202 5.72 6.95 -11.08
N SER A 203 5.32 7.11 -12.34
CA SER A 203 5.47 8.39 -13.07
C SER A 203 4.64 9.51 -12.43
N LEU A 204 3.46 9.19 -11.89
CA LEU A 204 2.65 10.15 -11.15
C LEU A 204 3.36 10.62 -9.86
N GLN A 205 4.03 9.70 -9.16
CA GLN A 205 4.80 10.02 -7.96
C GLN A 205 5.98 10.96 -8.24
N HIS A 206 6.71 10.74 -9.32
CA HIS A 206 7.85 11.59 -9.69
C HIS A 206 7.44 13.04 -9.96
N GLN A 207 6.28 13.26 -10.55
CA GLN A 207 5.78 14.63 -10.77
C GLN A 207 5.58 15.39 -9.46
N LEU A 208 5.06 14.72 -8.43
CA LEU A 208 4.88 15.33 -7.12
C LEU A 208 6.18 15.49 -6.33
N THR A 209 7.11 14.57 -6.48
CA THR A 209 8.44 14.70 -5.87
C THR A 209 9.14 15.98 -6.36
N ASN A 210 9.06 16.27 -7.65
CA ASN A 210 9.60 17.51 -8.20
C ASN A 210 8.91 18.75 -7.62
N HIS A 211 7.60 18.74 -7.51
CA HIS A 211 6.86 19.85 -6.89
C HIS A 211 7.22 20.04 -5.41
N GLN A 212 7.42 18.96 -4.67
CA GLN A 212 7.85 19.04 -3.27
C GLN A 212 9.27 19.53 -3.11
N VAL A 213 10.20 19.14 -3.98
CA VAL A 213 11.56 19.65 -4.00
C VAL A 213 11.54 21.16 -4.29
N LEU A 214 10.77 21.61 -5.27
CA LEU A 214 10.60 23.03 -5.56
C LEU A 214 10.06 23.77 -4.34
N ARG A 215 9.01 23.25 -3.72
CA ARG A 215 8.41 23.84 -2.51
C ARG A 215 9.39 23.89 -1.34
N ALA A 216 10.18 22.85 -1.12
CA ALA A 216 11.22 22.84 -0.10
C ALA A 216 12.30 23.91 -0.38
N LEU A 217 12.70 24.06 -1.65
CA LEU A 217 13.65 25.10 -2.06
C LEU A 217 13.10 26.51 -1.89
N GLU A 218 11.81 26.71 -2.10
CA GLU A 218 11.11 27.96 -1.82
C GLU A 218 11.16 28.30 -0.33
N ILE A 219 10.79 27.34 0.53
CA ILE A 219 10.83 27.50 2.00
C ILE A 219 12.24 27.79 2.49
N GLU A 220 13.25 27.15 1.90
CA GLU A 220 14.65 27.39 2.22
C GLU A 220 15.21 28.73 1.64
N GLY A 221 14.38 29.46 0.89
CA GLY A 221 14.80 30.74 0.26
C GLY A 221 15.82 30.59 -0.87
N LYS A 222 15.95 29.37 -1.43
CA LYS A 222 16.90 29.08 -2.54
C LYS A 222 16.36 29.44 -3.91
N ILE A 223 15.05 29.64 -4.03
CA ILE A 223 14.39 30.13 -5.23
C ILE A 223 13.49 31.30 -4.88
N SER A 224 13.26 32.17 -5.88
CA SER A 224 12.43 33.37 -5.69
C SER A 224 11.00 32.98 -5.39
N GLN A 225 10.43 33.56 -4.33
CA GLN A 225 9.02 33.38 -3.97
C GLN A 225 8.21 34.55 -4.47
N ASP A 226 7.02 34.30 -4.98
CA ASP A 226 6.02 35.34 -5.11
C ASP A 226 5.56 35.75 -3.69
N PRO A 227 5.61 37.04 -3.33
CA PRO A 227 5.14 37.50 -2.00
C PRO A 227 3.68 37.12 -1.69
N GLY A 228 2.85 36.89 -2.71
CA GLY A 228 1.48 36.37 -2.56
C GLY A 228 1.40 34.88 -2.20
N GLU A 229 2.39 34.10 -2.59
CA GLU A 229 2.43 32.66 -2.31
C GLU A 229 3.10 32.32 -0.98
N ALA A 230 3.97 33.16 -0.48
CA ALA A 230 4.72 32.95 0.77
C ALA A 230 3.81 32.73 1.99
N ASN A 231 2.63 33.34 2.02
CA ASN A 231 1.74 33.32 3.16
C ASN A 231 0.98 31.97 3.33
N TRP A 232 0.75 31.20 2.28
CA TRP A 232 0.10 29.89 2.40
C TRP A 232 1.08 28.75 2.65
N LEU A 233 2.38 28.97 2.42
CA LEU A 233 3.44 28.02 2.73
C LEU A 233 3.82 28.02 4.22
N ALA A 234 3.50 29.09 4.94
CA ALA A 234 3.79 29.27 6.36
C ALA A 234 2.63 28.83 7.29
N ALA A 235 1.47 28.48 6.75
CA ALA A 235 0.30 27.97 7.47
C ALA A 235 0.19 26.44 7.33
#